data_4ddcb03f6f9faac462b97a1853d67d09
#
_entry.id   4ddcb03f6f9faac462b97a1853d67d09
#
_cell.length_a   1.000
_cell.length_b   1.000
_cell.length_c   1.000
_cell.angle_alpha   90.00
_cell.angle_beta   90.00
_cell.angle_gamma   90.00
#
_symmetry.space_group_name_H-M   'P 1'
#
loop_
_entity.id
_entity.type
_entity.pdbx_description
1 polymer ?
#
loop_
_entity_poly.entity_id
_entity_poly.type
_entity_poly.pdbx_seq_one_letter_code
_entity_poly.pdbx_strand_id
1 'polypeptide(L)'
;MAEKQKRLEEKIGKVPEIFKELEKTDPDLYGKVMGLDQMIWADGALSKQTKKIIAIAIAAALRDGHAVRAQMAGAGELGVKKEEIEEGLRVAFLLAGMPAYVCGKAALEEILGDRPRR
;
A
#
# COMPACT_ATOMS: atom_id res chain seq x y z
N MET A 1 -6.17 18.11 -5.95
CA MET A 1 -6.74 17.11 -5.00
C MET A 1 -7.58 16.08 -5.73
N ALA A 2 -8.67 16.49 -6.36
CA ALA A 2 -9.56 15.54 -7.05
C ALA A 2 -8.87 14.77 -8.16
N GLU A 3 -8.03 15.44 -8.96
CA GLU A 3 -7.30 14.78 -10.03
C GLU A 3 -6.30 13.76 -9.53
N LYS A 4 -5.59 14.11 -8.47
CA LYS A 4 -4.60 13.20 -7.86
C LYS A 4 -5.28 11.96 -7.32
N GLN A 5 -6.39 12.14 -6.61
CA GLN A 5 -7.17 11.03 -6.07
C GLN A 5 -7.72 10.15 -7.19
N LYS A 6 -8.20 10.77 -8.26
CA LYS A 6 -8.73 10.02 -9.40
C LYS A 6 -7.64 9.16 -10.05
N ARG A 7 -6.44 9.71 -10.21
CA ARG A 7 -5.32 8.95 -10.78
C ARG A 7 -4.91 7.79 -9.88
N LEU A 8 -4.93 7.99 -8.57
CA LEU A 8 -4.66 6.92 -7.62
C LEU A 8 -5.71 5.82 -7.74
N GLU A 9 -6.98 6.19 -7.83
CA GLU A 9 -8.07 5.22 -7.97
C GLU A 9 -7.91 4.39 -9.24
N GLU A 10 -7.49 5.01 -10.34
CA GLU A 10 -7.24 4.28 -11.57
C GLU A 10 -6.12 3.25 -11.40
N LYS A 11 -5.06 3.62 -10.70
CA LYS A 11 -3.89 2.75 -10.52
C LYS A 11 -4.12 1.63 -9.51
N ILE A 12 -4.83 1.90 -8.42
CA ILE A 12 -5.00 0.91 -7.35
C ILE A 12 -6.30 0.12 -7.45
N GLY A 13 -7.10 0.40 -8.47
CA GLY A 13 -8.25 -0.43 -8.79
C GLY A 13 -9.43 -0.21 -7.88
N LYS A 14 -10.06 -1.29 -7.45
CA LYS A 14 -11.35 -1.24 -6.74
C LYS A 14 -11.27 -0.99 -5.24
N VAL A 15 -10.06 -0.94 -4.67
CA VAL A 15 -9.93 -0.76 -3.21
C VAL A 15 -10.61 0.53 -2.73
N PRO A 16 -10.33 1.71 -3.33
CA PRO A 16 -11.01 2.93 -2.90
C PRO A 16 -12.50 2.91 -3.16
N GLU A 17 -12.92 2.28 -4.26
CA GLU A 17 -14.35 2.18 -4.60
C GLU A 17 -15.11 1.40 -3.55
N ILE A 18 -14.52 0.30 -3.08
CA ILE A 18 -15.15 -0.54 -2.06
C ILE A 18 -15.33 0.25 -0.76
N PHE A 19 -14.31 1.01 -0.35
CA PHE A 19 -14.42 1.83 0.85
C PHE A 19 -15.43 2.95 0.71
N LYS A 20 -15.52 3.59 -0.45
CA LYS A 20 -16.54 4.60 -0.70
C LYS A 20 -17.94 4.00 -0.62
N GLU A 21 -18.09 2.82 -1.19
CA GLU A 21 -19.36 2.11 -1.17
C GLU A 21 -19.76 1.74 0.25
N LEU A 22 -18.80 1.26 1.03
CA LEU A 22 -19.03 0.88 2.42
C LEU A 22 -19.51 2.08 3.24
N GLU A 23 -18.96 3.26 3.00
CA GLU A 23 -19.40 4.47 3.69
C GLU A 23 -20.89 4.73 3.49
N LYS A 24 -21.40 4.44 2.30
CA LYS A 24 -22.82 4.64 1.97
C LYS A 24 -23.71 3.51 2.45
N THR A 25 -23.25 2.26 2.30
CA THR A 25 -24.08 1.09 2.56
C THR A 25 -24.09 0.67 4.02
N ASP A 26 -23.01 0.93 4.74
CA ASP A 26 -22.88 0.54 6.15
C ASP A 26 -21.99 1.55 6.87
N PRO A 27 -22.51 2.75 7.16
CA PRO A 27 -21.69 3.79 7.78
C PRO A 27 -21.14 3.42 9.15
N ASP A 28 -21.87 2.61 9.92
CA ASP A 28 -21.40 2.17 11.23
C ASP A 28 -20.13 1.30 11.10
N LEU A 29 -20.18 0.31 10.22
CA LEU A 29 -19.04 -0.54 9.95
C LEU A 29 -17.87 0.28 9.38
N TYR A 30 -18.17 1.16 8.44
CA TYR A 30 -17.16 2.04 7.84
C TYR A 30 -16.43 2.83 8.92
N GLY A 31 -17.16 3.44 9.84
CA GLY A 31 -16.57 4.22 10.92
C GLY A 31 -15.66 3.40 11.82
N LYS A 32 -16.09 2.19 12.14
CA LYS A 32 -15.29 1.29 12.99
C LYS A 32 -14.04 0.82 12.27
N VAL A 33 -14.14 0.48 10.98
CA VAL A 33 -13.00 0.06 10.18
C VAL A 33 -11.99 1.20 10.05
N MET A 34 -12.46 2.40 9.76
CA MET A 34 -11.56 3.54 9.60
C MET A 34 -10.91 3.93 10.92
N GLY A 35 -11.63 3.80 12.04
CA GLY A 35 -11.05 4.05 13.36
C GLY A 35 -9.93 3.08 13.68
N LEU A 36 -10.16 1.80 13.39
CA LEU A 36 -9.13 0.76 13.58
C LEU A 36 -7.93 1.02 12.68
N ASP A 37 -8.19 1.35 11.42
CA ASP A 37 -7.15 1.65 10.44
C ASP A 37 -6.26 2.79 10.92
N GLN A 38 -6.86 3.89 11.37
CA GLN A 38 -6.12 5.05 11.87
C GLN A 38 -5.27 4.69 13.08
N MET A 39 -5.81 3.88 13.98
CA MET A 39 -5.09 3.46 15.18
C MET A 39 -3.86 2.63 14.81
N ILE A 40 -4.02 1.71 13.87
CA ILE A 40 -2.93 0.82 13.47
C ILE A 40 -1.82 1.60 12.75
N TRP A 41 -2.19 2.54 11.87
CA TRP A 41 -1.21 3.29 11.09
C TRP A 41 -0.52 4.40 11.85
N ALA A 42 -1.06 4.82 13.00
CA ALA A 42 -0.45 5.91 13.77
C ALA A 42 0.99 5.56 14.17
N ASP A 43 1.84 6.58 14.26
CA ASP A 43 3.20 6.38 14.74
C ASP A 43 3.18 5.82 16.15
N GLY A 44 4.03 4.84 16.39
CA GLY A 44 4.18 4.21 17.69
C GLY A 44 5.63 3.78 17.83
N ALA A 45 5.84 2.55 18.31
CA ALA A 45 7.19 1.98 18.33
C ALA A 45 7.78 1.95 16.91
N LEU A 46 6.92 1.77 15.91
CA LEU A 46 7.33 1.86 14.51
C LEU A 46 6.68 3.08 13.88
N SER A 47 7.38 3.71 12.96
CA SER A 47 6.85 4.84 12.22
C SER A 47 5.82 4.37 11.19
N LYS A 48 4.96 5.29 10.74
CA LYS A 48 4.04 5.03 9.62
C LYS A 48 4.78 4.52 8.41
N GLN A 49 5.94 5.11 8.10
CA GLN A 49 6.74 4.73 6.95
C GLN A 49 7.18 3.27 7.05
N THR A 50 7.69 2.87 8.20
CA THR A 50 8.09 1.48 8.43
C THR A 50 6.89 0.54 8.30
N LYS A 51 5.74 0.94 8.84
CA LYS A 51 4.52 0.14 8.73
C LYS A 51 4.08 -0.05 7.28
N LYS A 52 4.29 0.98 6.43
CA LYS A 52 3.97 0.84 5.00
C LYS A 52 4.88 -0.17 4.31
N ILE A 53 6.15 -0.22 4.68
CA ILE A 53 7.07 -1.22 4.13
C ILE A 53 6.62 -2.62 4.54
N ILE A 54 6.24 -2.79 5.79
CA ILE A 54 5.71 -4.07 6.27
C ILE A 54 4.46 -4.47 5.49
N ALA A 55 3.54 -3.53 5.30
CA ALA A 55 2.29 -3.79 4.58
C ALA A 55 2.55 -4.20 3.13
N ILE A 56 3.49 -3.53 2.46
CA ILE A 56 3.87 -3.86 1.09
C ILE A 56 4.43 -5.28 1.03
N ALA A 57 5.32 -5.63 1.95
CA ALA A 57 5.93 -6.95 1.97
C ALA A 57 4.88 -8.04 2.19
N ILE A 58 3.95 -7.81 3.11
CA ILE A 58 2.88 -8.77 3.39
C ILE A 58 1.94 -8.91 2.19
N ALA A 59 1.51 -7.78 1.61
CA ALA A 59 0.61 -7.81 0.46
C ALA A 59 1.27 -8.53 -0.73
N ALA A 60 2.57 -8.28 -0.95
CA ALA A 60 3.31 -8.95 -2.01
C ALA A 60 3.41 -10.46 -1.74
N ALA A 61 3.66 -10.84 -0.47
CA ALA A 61 3.72 -12.25 -0.09
C ALA A 61 2.39 -12.95 -0.33
N LEU A 62 1.29 -12.26 -0.09
CA LEU A 62 -0.05 -12.77 -0.35
C LEU A 62 -0.44 -12.69 -1.84
N ARG A 63 0.39 -12.05 -2.65
CA ARG A 63 0.17 -11.85 -4.08
C ARG A 63 -1.13 -11.11 -4.36
N ASP A 64 -1.49 -10.19 -3.47
CA ASP A 64 -2.68 -9.37 -3.63
C ASP A 64 -2.31 -8.08 -4.38
N GLY A 65 -2.53 -8.11 -5.69
CA GLY A 65 -2.13 -7.02 -6.57
C GLY A 65 -2.78 -5.68 -6.21
N HIS A 66 -4.05 -5.70 -5.80
CA HIS A 66 -4.74 -4.47 -5.41
C HIS A 66 -4.19 -3.92 -4.10
N ALA A 67 -4.00 -4.78 -3.12
CA ALA A 67 -3.48 -4.36 -1.81
C ALA A 67 -2.06 -3.83 -1.92
N VAL A 68 -1.19 -4.52 -2.69
CA VAL A 68 0.19 -4.08 -2.82
C VAL A 68 0.27 -2.71 -3.51
N ARG A 69 -0.56 -2.47 -4.52
CA ARG A 69 -0.58 -1.16 -5.20
C ARG A 69 -1.09 -0.07 -4.28
N ALA A 70 -2.14 -0.34 -3.51
CA ALA A 70 -2.69 0.63 -2.56
C ALA A 70 -1.66 1.01 -1.51
N GLN A 71 -0.97 0.03 -0.94
CA GLN A 71 0.07 0.30 0.06
C GLN A 71 1.27 0.99 -0.55
N MET A 72 1.61 0.65 -1.80
CA MET A 72 2.69 1.32 -2.51
C MET A 72 2.40 2.81 -2.72
N ALA A 73 1.17 3.13 -3.12
CA ALA A 73 0.74 4.53 -3.28
C ALA A 73 0.83 5.28 -1.95
N GLY A 74 0.37 4.63 -0.86
CA GLY A 74 0.46 5.21 0.47
C GLY A 74 1.89 5.46 0.91
N ALA A 75 2.79 4.53 0.60
CA ALA A 75 4.21 4.70 0.90
C ALA A 75 4.79 5.90 0.17
N GLY A 76 4.42 6.08 -1.09
CA GLY A 76 4.84 7.23 -1.88
C GLY A 76 4.38 8.54 -1.27
N GLU A 77 3.15 8.60 -0.79
CA GLU A 77 2.60 9.77 -0.12
C GLU A 77 3.36 10.12 1.16
N LEU A 78 3.85 9.11 1.86
CA LEU A 78 4.60 9.30 3.10
C LEU A 78 6.11 9.50 2.88
N GLY A 79 6.55 9.53 1.63
CA GLY A 79 7.95 9.77 1.31
C GLY A 79 8.87 8.59 1.53
N VAL A 80 8.33 7.38 1.58
CA VAL A 80 9.16 6.17 1.68
C VAL A 80 9.97 6.03 0.41
N LYS A 81 11.26 5.75 0.55
CA LYS A 81 12.16 5.66 -0.60
C LYS A 81 12.03 4.31 -1.30
N LYS A 82 12.23 4.32 -2.61
CA LYS A 82 12.19 3.09 -3.40
C LYS A 82 13.17 2.04 -2.87
N GLU A 83 14.35 2.47 -2.48
CA GLU A 83 15.38 1.56 -1.95
C GLU A 83 14.90 0.86 -0.69
N GLU A 84 14.17 1.58 0.16
CA GLU A 84 13.61 0.99 1.39
C GLU A 84 12.56 -0.05 1.05
N ILE A 85 11.70 0.27 0.08
CA ILE A 85 10.68 -0.67 -0.38
C ILE A 85 11.32 -1.91 -0.98
N GLU A 86 12.36 -1.72 -1.80
CA GLU A 86 13.06 -2.84 -2.42
C GLU A 86 13.68 -3.77 -1.39
N GLU A 87 14.24 -3.22 -0.31
CA GLU A 87 14.78 -4.05 0.76
C GLU A 87 13.68 -4.85 1.46
N GLY A 88 12.52 -4.23 1.69
CA GLY A 88 11.36 -4.95 2.24
C GLY A 88 10.92 -6.09 1.34
N LEU A 89 10.93 -5.85 0.03
CA LEU A 89 10.56 -6.88 -0.94
C LEU A 89 11.56 -8.04 -0.98
N ARG A 90 12.82 -7.77 -0.67
CA ARG A 90 13.82 -8.85 -0.56
C ARG A 90 13.51 -9.76 0.61
N VAL A 91 12.99 -9.21 1.70
CA VAL A 91 12.54 -10.05 2.82
C VAL A 91 11.35 -10.91 2.39
N ALA A 92 10.41 -10.34 1.65
CA ALA A 92 9.29 -11.09 1.12
C ALA A 92 9.76 -12.22 0.18
N PHE A 93 10.76 -11.95 -0.64
CA PHE A 93 11.37 -12.95 -1.51
C PHE A 93 11.88 -14.14 -0.69
N LEU A 94 12.64 -13.83 0.38
CA LEU A 94 13.25 -14.88 1.19
C LEU A 94 12.19 -15.81 1.79
N LEU A 95 11.08 -15.27 2.25
CA LEU A 95 10.10 -16.05 2.99
C LEU A 95 8.94 -16.56 2.12
N ALA A 96 8.62 -15.89 1.04
CA ALA A 96 7.46 -16.21 0.21
C ALA A 96 7.80 -16.51 -1.25
N GLY A 97 9.07 -16.40 -1.64
CA GLY A 97 9.53 -16.83 -2.95
C GLY A 97 9.52 -15.74 -4.02
N MET A 98 10.05 -16.10 -5.17
CA MET A 98 10.17 -15.20 -6.32
C MET A 98 8.83 -14.59 -6.75
N PRO A 99 7.71 -15.31 -6.77
CA PRO A 99 6.44 -14.69 -7.17
C PRO A 99 6.03 -13.51 -6.29
N ALA A 100 6.35 -13.54 -5.00
CA ALA A 100 6.09 -12.42 -4.11
C ALA A 100 6.93 -11.21 -4.51
N TYR A 101 8.20 -11.43 -4.77
CA TYR A 101 9.11 -10.36 -5.20
C TYR A 101 8.65 -9.74 -6.52
N VAL A 102 8.29 -10.58 -7.49
CA VAL A 102 7.81 -10.10 -8.79
C VAL A 102 6.54 -9.26 -8.63
N CYS A 103 5.60 -9.73 -7.81
CA CYS A 103 4.37 -9.00 -7.53
C CYS A 103 4.68 -7.60 -6.96
N GLY A 104 5.59 -7.54 -6.00
CA GLY A 104 5.97 -6.27 -5.38
C GLY A 104 6.73 -5.35 -6.33
N LYS A 105 7.69 -5.91 -7.08
CA LYS A 105 8.48 -5.10 -8.02
C LYS A 105 7.61 -4.53 -9.14
N ALA A 106 6.67 -5.31 -9.65
CA ALA A 106 5.76 -4.82 -10.67
C ALA A 106 4.96 -3.63 -10.16
N ALA A 107 4.44 -3.72 -8.93
CA ALA A 107 3.71 -2.62 -8.31
C ALA A 107 4.62 -1.40 -8.07
N LEU A 108 5.85 -1.63 -7.64
CA LEU A 108 6.80 -0.54 -7.42
C LEU A 108 7.03 0.25 -8.70
N GLU A 109 7.30 -0.45 -9.79
CA GLU A 109 7.55 0.20 -11.07
C GLU A 109 6.29 0.90 -11.61
N GLU A 110 5.13 0.27 -11.46
CA GLU A 110 3.87 0.86 -11.93
C GLU A 110 3.50 2.12 -11.15
N ILE A 111 3.62 2.09 -9.84
CA ILE A 111 3.11 3.18 -8.98
C ILE A 111 4.17 4.25 -8.73
N LEU A 112 5.42 3.87 -8.55
CA LEU A 112 6.51 4.79 -8.19
C LEU A 112 7.65 4.80 -9.20
N GLY A 113 7.46 4.18 -10.36
CA GLY A 113 8.52 4.01 -11.34
C GLY A 113 9.16 5.28 -11.85
N ASP A 114 8.40 6.38 -11.91
CA ASP A 114 8.90 7.67 -12.39
C ASP A 114 9.52 8.53 -11.29
N ARG A 115 9.58 8.01 -10.05
CA ARG A 115 10.20 8.75 -8.96
C ARG A 115 11.71 8.53 -8.95
N PRO A 116 12.49 9.54 -8.56
CA PRO A 116 13.94 9.38 -8.55
C PRO A 116 14.39 8.42 -7.45
N ARG A 117 15.49 7.71 -7.72
CA ARG A 117 16.15 6.90 -6.70
C ARG A 117 17.08 7.79 -5.89
N ARG A 118 17.40 7.35 -4.70
CA ARG A 118 18.27 8.10 -3.79
C ARG A 118 19.50 7.32 -3.46
#